data_0e4a61f1cb8939ea4a7fde4f6c3ccc41
#
_entry.id   0e4a61f1cb8939ea4a7fde4f6c3ccc41
#
_cell.length_a   1.000
_cell.length_b   1.000
_cell.length_c   1.000
_cell.angle_alpha   90.00
_cell.angle_beta   90.00
_cell.angle_gamma   90.00
#
_symmetry.space_group_name_H-M   'P 1'
#
loop_
_entity.id
_entity.type
_entity.pdbx_description
1 polymer ?
#
loop_
_entity_poly.entity_id
_entity_poly.type
_entity_poly.pdbx_seq_one_letter_code
_entity_poly.pdbx_strand_id
1 'polypeptide(L)'
;IDPSLQRELLVAARTAKEKLSSCASVEINAAGWKGVLDKEKFELLISPLVDKTISCCKRVLRDASLQVEDIANIVMVGGSTRTDLVRQKVTIAFNRKPLVNIDPDRVVALGAAIQADILVGNKSDDDMLLLDVIPLSLGIETMGGLMEKIIHRNTTIPIAKFQDFTTFKDGQTAISIHVLQGERELISDCRSLARFELKDIPPLVAGAAKVRVSFQVDADGLLSVSAKELTSGVESHVEVKPSFGLKDDDITRILRESYGHAKEDMLIRALREQQVDADRLYEDLLAALKTDGRQLLNGNEYSCLELALNDLGKVLHSENYRRISQQINVTSKASEEFAARRMNAGIKK
;
A
#
# COMPACT_ATOMS: atom_id res chain seq x y z
N ILE A 1 12.04 4.87 -36.13
CA ILE A 1 11.68 3.78 -37.07
C ILE A 1 10.32 4.18 -37.63
N ASP A 2 10.19 4.09 -38.98
CA ASP A 2 8.91 4.31 -39.65
C ASP A 2 7.83 3.42 -39.04
N PRO A 3 6.64 3.94 -38.69
CA PRO A 3 5.53 3.15 -38.11
C PRO A 3 5.10 1.96 -38.98
N SER A 4 5.18 2.11 -40.32
CA SER A 4 4.86 1.04 -41.25
C SER A 4 5.86 -0.12 -41.15
N LEU A 5 7.15 0.20 -41.12
CA LEU A 5 8.23 -0.75 -40.94
C LEU A 5 8.16 -1.46 -39.59
N GLN A 6 7.85 -0.73 -38.52
CA GLN A 6 7.67 -1.31 -37.20
C GLN A 6 6.53 -2.34 -37.17
N ARG A 7 5.43 -2.03 -37.85
CA ARG A 7 4.28 -2.95 -37.94
C ARG A 7 4.62 -4.21 -38.71
N GLU A 8 5.33 -4.08 -39.82
CA GLU A 8 5.80 -5.23 -40.65
C GLU A 8 6.68 -6.16 -39.80
N LEU A 9 7.66 -5.61 -39.08
CA LEU A 9 8.56 -6.37 -38.21
C LEU A 9 7.82 -7.08 -37.09
N LEU A 10 6.85 -6.43 -36.46
CA LEU A 10 6.02 -7.02 -35.38
C LEU A 10 5.19 -8.20 -35.93
N VAL A 11 4.59 -8.06 -37.12
CA VAL A 11 3.82 -9.14 -37.75
C VAL A 11 4.70 -10.32 -38.06
N ALA A 12 5.86 -10.07 -38.67
CA ALA A 12 6.82 -11.10 -39.00
C ALA A 12 7.34 -11.84 -37.76
N ALA A 13 7.69 -11.11 -36.69
CA ALA A 13 8.13 -11.68 -35.41
C ALA A 13 7.05 -12.54 -34.78
N ARG A 14 5.78 -12.07 -34.78
CA ARG A 14 4.64 -12.84 -34.26
C ARG A 14 4.44 -14.14 -35.02
N THR A 15 4.43 -14.06 -36.36
CA THR A 15 4.28 -15.24 -37.25
C THR A 15 5.40 -16.23 -37.01
N ALA A 16 6.65 -15.78 -36.89
CA ALA A 16 7.78 -16.64 -36.59
C ALA A 16 7.64 -17.34 -35.24
N LYS A 17 7.26 -16.59 -34.16
CA LYS A 17 6.99 -17.15 -32.83
C LYS A 17 5.92 -18.23 -32.88
N GLU A 18 4.82 -17.98 -33.56
CA GLU A 18 3.70 -18.93 -33.66
C GLU A 18 4.10 -20.22 -34.39
N LYS A 19 4.83 -20.11 -35.51
CA LYS A 19 5.34 -21.25 -36.28
C LYS A 19 6.37 -22.08 -35.51
N LEU A 20 7.22 -21.46 -34.69
CA LEU A 20 8.22 -22.15 -33.84
C LEU A 20 7.58 -23.01 -32.73
N SER A 21 6.29 -22.87 -32.46
CA SER A 21 5.56 -23.79 -31.57
C SER A 21 5.40 -25.20 -32.19
N SER A 22 5.49 -25.33 -33.51
CA SER A 22 5.31 -26.60 -34.24
C SER A 22 6.49 -26.98 -35.12
N CYS A 23 7.44 -26.04 -35.42
CA CYS A 23 8.58 -26.24 -36.31
C CYS A 23 9.89 -26.00 -35.54
N ALA A 24 10.97 -26.68 -35.98
CA ALA A 24 12.31 -26.49 -35.42
C ALA A 24 12.99 -25.19 -35.87
N SER A 25 12.62 -24.68 -37.02
CA SER A 25 13.15 -23.43 -37.58
C SER A 25 12.14 -22.75 -38.50
N VAL A 26 12.26 -21.44 -38.67
CA VAL A 26 11.38 -20.62 -39.51
C VAL A 26 12.20 -19.59 -40.27
N GLU A 27 11.91 -19.44 -41.55
CA GLU A 27 12.44 -18.33 -42.36
C GLU A 27 11.63 -17.06 -42.05
N ILE A 28 12.35 -15.97 -41.81
CA ILE A 28 11.78 -14.65 -41.63
C ILE A 28 12.19 -13.77 -42.83
N ASN A 29 11.20 -13.15 -43.45
CA ASN A 29 11.41 -12.19 -44.51
C ASN A 29 10.59 -10.94 -44.17
N ALA A 30 11.26 -9.88 -43.80
CA ALA A 30 10.63 -8.62 -43.43
C ALA A 30 11.56 -7.44 -43.69
N ALA A 31 11.04 -6.36 -44.20
CA ALA A 31 11.78 -5.12 -44.43
C ALA A 31 13.07 -5.30 -45.33
N GLY A 32 12.99 -6.19 -46.30
CA GLY A 32 14.14 -6.50 -47.16
C GLY A 32 15.21 -7.40 -46.52
N TRP A 33 15.05 -7.76 -45.23
CA TRP A 33 15.93 -8.72 -44.55
C TRP A 33 15.38 -10.15 -44.66
N LYS A 34 16.27 -11.10 -44.87
CA LYS A 34 15.96 -12.53 -44.85
C LYS A 34 16.90 -13.26 -43.92
N GLY A 35 16.36 -14.15 -43.11
CA GLY A 35 17.12 -14.98 -42.19
C GLY A 35 16.32 -16.15 -41.64
N VAL A 36 17.02 -17.06 -40.97
CA VAL A 36 16.44 -18.24 -40.34
C VAL A 36 16.53 -18.08 -38.82
N LEU A 37 15.44 -18.29 -38.12
CA LEU A 37 15.37 -18.37 -36.68
C LEU A 37 15.07 -19.81 -36.29
N ASP A 38 16.00 -20.45 -35.57
CA ASP A 38 15.80 -21.76 -34.98
C ASP A 38 15.17 -21.64 -33.58
N LYS A 39 14.62 -22.75 -33.10
CA LYS A 39 13.92 -22.85 -31.81
C LYS A 39 14.87 -22.56 -30.65
N GLU A 40 16.10 -23.02 -30.67
CA GLU A 40 17.09 -22.83 -29.61
C GLU A 40 17.43 -21.36 -29.44
N LYS A 41 17.70 -20.66 -30.54
CA LYS A 41 17.98 -19.22 -30.51
C LYS A 41 16.77 -18.41 -30.06
N PHE A 42 15.57 -18.79 -30.49
CA PHE A 42 14.34 -18.18 -29.99
C PHE A 42 14.17 -18.37 -28.48
N GLU A 43 14.38 -19.58 -27.97
CA GLU A 43 14.29 -19.90 -26.53
C GLU A 43 15.32 -19.10 -25.69
N LEU A 44 16.55 -18.94 -26.20
CA LEU A 44 17.55 -18.07 -25.57
C LEU A 44 17.08 -16.61 -25.45
N LEU A 45 16.47 -16.08 -26.53
CA LEU A 45 15.99 -14.70 -26.54
C LEU A 45 14.84 -14.46 -25.55
N ILE A 46 13.92 -15.42 -25.41
CA ILE A 46 12.74 -15.28 -24.53
C ILE A 46 12.99 -15.73 -23.09
N SER A 47 14.05 -16.51 -22.83
CA SER A 47 14.35 -17.06 -21.50
C SER A 47 14.31 -16.02 -20.38
N PRO A 48 14.94 -14.84 -20.51
CA PRO A 48 14.86 -13.82 -19.45
C PRO A 48 13.45 -13.30 -19.19
N LEU A 49 12.59 -13.28 -20.22
CA LEU A 49 11.18 -12.87 -20.08
C LEU A 49 10.39 -13.94 -19.34
N VAL A 50 10.59 -15.20 -19.68
CA VAL A 50 9.94 -16.34 -18.99
C VAL A 50 10.37 -16.40 -17.52
N ASP A 51 11.66 -16.17 -17.22
CA ASP A 51 12.16 -16.14 -15.84
C ASP A 51 11.50 -15.06 -14.98
N LYS A 52 11.16 -13.91 -15.56
CA LYS A 52 10.37 -12.88 -14.87
C LYS A 52 8.98 -13.39 -14.51
N THR A 53 8.30 -14.15 -15.37
CA THR A 53 6.98 -14.71 -15.07
C THR A 53 7.05 -15.74 -13.94
N ILE A 54 8.07 -16.60 -13.95
CA ILE A 54 8.30 -17.55 -12.84
C ILE A 54 8.55 -16.83 -11.51
N SER A 55 9.27 -15.71 -11.54
CA SER A 55 9.48 -14.87 -10.35
C SER A 55 8.16 -14.30 -9.81
N CYS A 56 7.23 -13.94 -10.69
CA CYS A 56 5.88 -13.53 -10.29
C CYS A 56 5.10 -14.69 -9.62
N CYS A 57 5.17 -15.90 -10.18
CA CYS A 57 4.54 -17.08 -9.59
C CYS A 57 5.07 -17.35 -8.16
N LYS A 58 6.39 -17.32 -7.96
CA LYS A 58 7.02 -17.48 -6.64
C LYS A 58 6.57 -16.41 -5.63
N ARG A 59 6.33 -15.19 -6.11
CA ARG A 59 5.80 -14.11 -5.26
C ARG A 59 4.37 -14.39 -4.83
N VAL A 60 3.51 -14.81 -5.76
CA VAL A 60 2.11 -15.16 -5.46
C VAL A 60 2.02 -16.27 -4.41
N LEU A 61 2.83 -17.31 -4.51
CA LEU A 61 2.88 -18.37 -3.50
C LEU A 61 3.26 -17.83 -2.12
N ARG A 62 4.28 -16.96 -2.04
CA ARG A 62 4.65 -16.31 -0.78
C ARG A 62 3.53 -15.44 -0.21
N ASP A 63 2.89 -14.66 -1.05
CA ASP A 63 1.82 -13.75 -0.64
C ASP A 63 0.59 -14.53 -0.13
N ALA A 64 0.36 -15.73 -0.69
CA ALA A 64 -0.68 -16.66 -0.24
C ALA A 64 -0.25 -17.53 0.95
N SER A 65 1.02 -17.46 1.39
CA SER A 65 1.61 -18.35 2.41
C SER A 65 1.50 -19.84 2.05
N LEU A 66 1.60 -20.14 0.75
CA LEU A 66 1.55 -21.51 0.20
C LEU A 66 2.93 -21.97 -0.25
N GLN A 67 3.15 -23.31 -0.16
CA GLN A 67 4.31 -23.97 -0.74
C GLN A 67 3.94 -24.55 -2.13
N VAL A 68 4.95 -24.93 -2.90
CA VAL A 68 4.76 -25.51 -4.25
C VAL A 68 3.92 -26.80 -4.18
N GLU A 69 4.08 -27.58 -3.12
CA GLU A 69 3.40 -28.84 -2.86
C GLU A 69 1.89 -28.68 -2.64
N ASP A 70 1.47 -27.51 -2.13
CA ASP A 70 0.06 -27.18 -1.88
C ASP A 70 -0.73 -26.94 -3.18
N ILE A 71 -0.02 -26.73 -4.31
CA ILE A 71 -0.67 -26.46 -5.60
C ILE A 71 -1.14 -27.78 -6.22
N ALA A 72 -2.45 -27.99 -6.20
CA ALA A 72 -3.07 -29.21 -6.75
C ALA A 72 -2.94 -29.31 -8.28
N ASN A 73 -3.21 -28.20 -9.00
CA ASN A 73 -3.19 -28.16 -10.47
C ASN A 73 -2.62 -26.86 -11.00
N ILE A 74 -2.03 -26.91 -12.19
CA ILE A 74 -1.53 -25.76 -12.93
C ILE A 74 -2.24 -25.74 -14.27
N VAL A 75 -2.96 -24.66 -14.54
CA VAL A 75 -3.68 -24.46 -15.81
C VAL A 75 -2.97 -23.39 -16.61
N MET A 76 -2.67 -23.66 -17.87
CA MET A 76 -1.99 -22.73 -18.76
C MET A 76 -3.03 -21.98 -19.60
N VAL A 77 -2.98 -20.63 -19.56
CA VAL A 77 -3.94 -19.75 -20.24
C VAL A 77 -3.19 -18.76 -21.13
N GLY A 78 -3.78 -18.46 -22.30
CA GLY A 78 -3.25 -17.52 -23.28
C GLY A 78 -2.26 -18.14 -24.28
N GLY A 79 -2.24 -17.65 -25.51
CA GLY A 79 -1.48 -18.22 -26.63
C GLY A 79 0.03 -18.32 -26.41
N SER A 80 0.63 -17.45 -25.58
CA SER A 80 2.06 -17.51 -25.24
C SER A 80 2.46 -18.77 -24.46
N THR A 81 1.51 -19.41 -23.77
CA THR A 81 1.73 -20.67 -23.04
C THR A 81 1.88 -21.89 -23.94
N ARG A 82 1.65 -21.75 -25.25
CA ARG A 82 1.95 -22.76 -26.26
C ARG A 82 3.45 -22.96 -26.47
N THR A 83 4.27 -22.00 -26.05
CA THR A 83 5.73 -22.06 -26.13
C THR A 83 6.30 -23.12 -25.20
N ASP A 84 7.10 -24.06 -25.74
CA ASP A 84 7.62 -25.21 -24.97
C ASP A 84 8.48 -24.76 -23.78
N LEU A 85 9.34 -23.74 -23.95
CA LEU A 85 10.16 -23.21 -22.87
C LEU A 85 9.31 -22.76 -21.67
N VAL A 86 8.15 -22.13 -21.91
CA VAL A 86 7.24 -21.71 -20.84
C VAL A 86 6.75 -22.93 -20.05
N ARG A 87 6.29 -23.96 -20.74
CA ARG A 87 5.81 -25.20 -20.11
C ARG A 87 6.91 -25.93 -19.35
N GLN A 88 8.12 -26.00 -19.90
CA GLN A 88 9.28 -26.60 -19.25
C GLN A 88 9.63 -25.83 -17.96
N LYS A 89 9.76 -24.52 -18.01
CA LYS A 89 10.12 -23.71 -16.83
C LYS A 89 9.04 -23.73 -15.75
N VAL A 90 7.76 -23.75 -16.13
CA VAL A 90 6.65 -23.94 -15.17
C VAL A 90 6.73 -25.34 -14.55
N THR A 91 6.97 -26.38 -15.35
CA THR A 91 7.11 -27.75 -14.84
C THR A 91 8.26 -27.85 -13.81
N ILE A 92 9.39 -27.24 -14.11
CA ILE A 92 10.55 -27.22 -13.20
C ILE A 92 10.23 -26.43 -11.92
N ALA A 93 9.62 -25.23 -12.07
CA ALA A 93 9.34 -24.35 -10.94
C ALA A 93 8.34 -24.93 -9.94
N PHE A 94 7.38 -25.74 -10.41
CA PHE A 94 6.30 -26.33 -9.61
C PHE A 94 6.44 -27.82 -9.40
N ASN A 95 7.49 -28.44 -9.94
CA ASN A 95 7.68 -29.90 -9.93
C ASN A 95 6.42 -30.69 -10.37
N ARG A 96 5.65 -30.11 -11.28
CA ARG A 96 4.37 -30.64 -11.76
C ARG A 96 4.10 -30.23 -13.20
N LYS A 97 3.62 -31.16 -14.02
CA LYS A 97 3.25 -30.88 -15.42
C LYS A 97 1.96 -30.03 -15.44
N PRO A 98 1.92 -28.92 -16.17
CA PRO A 98 0.71 -28.12 -16.33
C PRO A 98 -0.33 -28.89 -17.17
N LEU A 99 -1.61 -28.63 -16.87
CA LEU A 99 -2.73 -29.15 -17.66
C LEU A 99 -2.79 -28.40 -19.00
N VAL A 100 -2.90 -29.14 -20.09
CA VAL A 100 -2.91 -28.62 -21.47
C VAL A 100 -4.16 -29.07 -22.25
N ASN A 101 -5.12 -29.69 -21.58
CA ASN A 101 -6.34 -30.20 -22.18
C ASN A 101 -7.42 -29.15 -22.46
N ILE A 102 -7.22 -27.93 -21.97
CA ILE A 102 -8.09 -26.78 -22.25
C ILE A 102 -7.41 -25.92 -23.32
N ASP A 103 -8.15 -25.52 -24.35
CA ASP A 103 -7.63 -24.60 -25.36
C ASP A 103 -7.33 -23.22 -24.74
N PRO A 104 -6.05 -22.79 -24.68
CA PRO A 104 -5.66 -21.55 -24.03
C PRO A 104 -6.21 -20.29 -24.70
N ASP A 105 -6.70 -20.38 -25.93
CA ASP A 105 -7.29 -19.24 -26.66
C ASP A 105 -8.80 -19.10 -26.37
N ARG A 106 -9.46 -20.17 -25.91
CA ARG A 106 -10.91 -20.21 -25.66
C ARG A 106 -11.29 -20.14 -24.19
N VAL A 107 -10.38 -20.48 -23.29
CA VAL A 107 -10.67 -20.62 -21.86
C VAL A 107 -11.24 -19.35 -21.24
N VAL A 108 -10.77 -18.16 -21.66
CA VAL A 108 -11.26 -16.87 -21.15
C VAL A 108 -12.70 -16.61 -21.57
N ALA A 109 -13.04 -16.88 -22.85
CA ALA A 109 -14.41 -16.73 -23.33
C ALA A 109 -15.38 -17.72 -22.66
N LEU A 110 -14.92 -18.95 -22.42
CA LEU A 110 -15.71 -19.97 -21.73
C LEU A 110 -15.95 -19.56 -20.27
N GLY A 111 -14.91 -19.10 -19.56
CA GLY A 111 -15.03 -18.61 -18.20
C GLY A 111 -15.97 -17.40 -18.09
N ALA A 112 -15.88 -16.45 -19.02
CA ALA A 112 -16.79 -15.31 -19.08
C ALA A 112 -18.26 -15.75 -19.31
N ALA A 113 -18.48 -16.76 -20.15
CA ALA A 113 -19.83 -17.30 -20.39
C ALA A 113 -20.40 -17.99 -19.14
N ILE A 114 -19.59 -18.76 -18.42
CA ILE A 114 -19.98 -19.38 -17.14
C ILE A 114 -20.33 -18.31 -16.11
N GLN A 115 -19.50 -17.28 -15.98
CA GLN A 115 -19.75 -16.19 -15.05
C GLN A 115 -21.05 -15.41 -15.41
N ALA A 116 -21.30 -15.17 -16.69
CA ALA A 116 -22.51 -14.54 -17.14
C ALA A 116 -23.76 -15.38 -16.81
N ASP A 117 -23.67 -16.70 -16.96
CA ASP A 117 -24.74 -17.64 -16.63
C ASP A 117 -25.07 -17.61 -15.12
N ILE A 118 -24.06 -17.56 -14.26
CA ILE A 118 -24.23 -17.40 -12.82
C ILE A 118 -24.91 -16.06 -12.48
N LEU A 119 -24.46 -14.97 -13.13
CA LEU A 119 -25.00 -13.62 -12.87
C LEU A 119 -26.48 -13.44 -13.27
N VAL A 120 -26.95 -14.18 -14.28
CA VAL A 120 -28.38 -14.18 -14.65
C VAL A 120 -29.23 -15.12 -13.79
N GLY A 121 -28.63 -15.76 -12.78
CA GLY A 121 -29.34 -16.54 -11.77
C GLY A 121 -29.43 -18.05 -12.05
N ASN A 122 -28.77 -18.54 -13.09
CA ASN A 122 -28.65 -19.96 -13.35
C ASN A 122 -27.57 -20.57 -12.43
N LYS A 123 -27.92 -20.77 -11.16
CA LYS A 123 -26.99 -21.35 -10.18
C LYS A 123 -26.80 -22.84 -10.45
N SER A 124 -25.55 -23.28 -10.58
CA SER A 124 -25.19 -24.69 -10.44
C SER A 124 -24.97 -25.01 -8.96
N ASP A 125 -25.09 -26.28 -8.56
CA ASP A 125 -24.87 -26.72 -7.17
C ASP A 125 -23.47 -26.45 -6.64
N ASP A 126 -22.51 -26.15 -7.50
CA ASP A 126 -21.16 -25.65 -7.18
C ASP A 126 -21.14 -24.12 -7.30
N ASP A 127 -21.49 -23.42 -6.22
CA ASP A 127 -21.40 -21.95 -6.12
C ASP A 127 -19.94 -21.50 -6.20
N MET A 128 -19.47 -21.12 -7.39
CA MET A 128 -18.16 -20.52 -7.58
C MET A 128 -18.21 -19.05 -7.17
N LEU A 129 -17.57 -18.72 -6.04
CA LEU A 129 -17.39 -17.35 -5.57
C LEU A 129 -16.11 -16.78 -6.16
N LEU A 130 -16.23 -15.77 -7.03
CA LEU A 130 -15.10 -14.99 -7.51
C LEU A 130 -14.90 -13.79 -6.59
N LEU A 131 -13.76 -13.76 -5.90
CA LEU A 131 -13.33 -12.62 -5.08
C LEU A 131 -12.09 -12.01 -5.70
N ASP A 132 -12.09 -10.68 -5.84
CA ASP A 132 -10.92 -9.92 -6.23
C ASP A 132 -10.22 -9.37 -4.98
N VAL A 133 -9.01 -8.83 -5.13
CA VAL A 133 -8.19 -8.30 -4.04
C VAL A 133 -7.65 -6.92 -4.36
N ILE A 134 -7.36 -6.15 -3.33
CA ILE A 134 -6.70 -4.86 -3.45
C ILE A 134 -5.20 -5.08 -3.73
N PRO A 135 -4.65 -4.58 -4.85
CA PRO A 135 -3.26 -4.84 -5.24
C PRO A 135 -2.21 -4.12 -4.39
N LEU A 136 -2.57 -2.96 -3.82
CA LEU A 136 -1.73 -2.12 -2.97
C LEU A 136 -2.52 -1.60 -1.78
N SER A 137 -1.86 -1.46 -0.63
CA SER A 137 -2.47 -0.95 0.60
C SER A 137 -3.04 0.46 0.40
N LEU A 138 -4.17 0.71 1.07
CA LEU A 138 -4.88 1.98 1.11
C LEU A 138 -4.82 2.54 2.53
N GLY A 139 -4.57 3.82 2.66
CA GLY A 139 -4.43 4.46 3.95
C GLY A 139 -4.52 5.98 3.88
N ILE A 140 -4.17 6.62 4.96
CA ILE A 140 -4.18 8.08 5.10
C ILE A 140 -2.84 8.61 5.59
N GLU A 141 -2.62 9.89 5.33
CA GLU A 141 -1.54 10.66 5.93
C GLU A 141 -1.81 10.91 7.40
N THR A 142 -0.81 10.65 8.24
CA THR A 142 -0.79 10.98 9.66
C THR A 142 0.34 11.96 9.98
N MET A 143 0.39 12.42 11.24
CA MET A 143 1.44 13.33 11.71
C MET A 143 2.84 12.74 11.44
N GLY A 144 3.78 13.63 11.14
CA GLY A 144 5.15 13.23 10.76
C GLY A 144 5.32 12.85 9.29
N GLY A 145 4.29 13.02 8.45
CA GLY A 145 4.32 12.67 7.03
C GLY A 145 4.38 11.16 6.79
N LEU A 146 3.72 10.39 7.65
CA LEU A 146 3.64 8.93 7.59
C LEU A 146 2.32 8.48 6.97
N MET A 147 2.35 7.33 6.32
CA MET A 147 1.16 6.63 5.86
C MET A 147 0.69 5.62 6.90
N GLU A 148 -0.55 5.76 7.35
CA GLU A 148 -1.24 4.76 8.15
C GLU A 148 -2.13 3.90 7.25
N LYS A 149 -1.82 2.59 7.16
CA LYS A 149 -2.51 1.64 6.28
C LYS A 149 -3.80 1.15 6.94
N ILE A 150 -4.95 1.46 6.35
CA ILE A 150 -6.27 1.05 6.84
C ILE A 150 -6.71 -0.27 6.20
N ILE A 151 -6.51 -0.41 4.89
CA ILE A 151 -6.77 -1.65 4.17
C ILE A 151 -5.45 -2.13 3.58
N HIS A 152 -4.99 -3.30 4.01
CA HIS A 152 -3.74 -3.88 3.52
C HIS A 152 -3.92 -4.49 2.12
N ARG A 153 -2.84 -4.53 1.34
CA ARG A 153 -2.81 -5.25 0.06
C ARG A 153 -3.24 -6.71 0.24
N ASN A 154 -3.73 -7.32 -0.82
CA ASN A 154 -4.27 -8.67 -0.85
C ASN A 154 -5.54 -8.89 0.02
N THR A 155 -6.12 -7.81 0.56
CA THR A 155 -7.44 -7.91 1.20
C THR A 155 -8.50 -8.11 0.11
N THR A 156 -9.37 -9.11 0.31
CA THR A 156 -10.49 -9.39 -0.60
C THR A 156 -11.52 -8.27 -0.59
N ILE A 157 -12.10 -7.98 -1.75
CA ILE A 157 -13.19 -7.03 -1.93
C ILE A 157 -14.50 -7.76 -2.27
N PRO A 158 -15.67 -7.21 -1.88
CA PRO A 158 -15.86 -5.92 -1.21
C PRO A 158 -15.43 -5.93 0.27
N ILE A 159 -14.97 -4.77 0.77
CA ILE A 159 -14.49 -4.61 2.16
C ILE A 159 -14.81 -3.22 2.69
N ALA A 160 -15.13 -3.13 3.99
CA ALA A 160 -15.22 -1.88 4.72
C ALA A 160 -14.36 -1.96 5.98
N LYS A 161 -13.54 -0.93 6.22
CA LYS A 161 -12.76 -0.75 7.45
C LYS A 161 -12.79 0.69 7.88
N PHE A 162 -12.64 0.92 9.17
CA PHE A 162 -12.58 2.27 9.73
C PHE A 162 -11.48 2.36 10.78
N GLN A 163 -11.04 3.59 11.03
CA GLN A 163 -10.13 3.93 12.11
C GLN A 163 -10.55 5.29 12.70
N ASP A 164 -10.45 5.41 14.00
CA ASP A 164 -10.81 6.63 14.72
C ASP A 164 -9.54 7.46 14.94
N PHE A 165 -9.64 8.75 14.61
CA PHE A 165 -8.60 9.76 14.76
C PHE A 165 -9.10 10.88 15.68
N THR A 166 -8.17 11.70 16.15
CA THR A 166 -8.49 12.83 17.03
C THR A 166 -7.86 14.12 16.50
N THR A 167 -8.34 15.25 17.00
CA THR A 167 -7.72 16.55 16.76
C THR A 167 -6.37 16.66 17.45
N PHE A 168 -5.41 17.32 16.80
CA PHE A 168 -4.06 17.50 17.33
C PHE A 168 -3.92 18.78 18.18
N LYS A 169 -4.67 19.85 17.86
CA LYS A 169 -4.59 21.16 18.54
C LYS A 169 -5.91 21.51 19.22
N ASP A 170 -5.80 22.27 20.32
CA ASP A 170 -6.97 22.86 20.99
C ASP A 170 -7.71 23.78 20.02
N GLY A 171 -9.04 23.70 20.03
CA GLY A 171 -9.90 24.53 19.19
C GLY A 171 -9.84 24.23 17.70
N GLN A 172 -9.27 23.12 17.28
CA GLN A 172 -9.20 22.71 15.86
C GLN A 172 -10.59 22.41 15.32
N THR A 173 -11.00 23.14 14.27
CA THR A 173 -12.34 23.06 13.64
C THR A 173 -12.35 22.37 12.28
N ALA A 174 -11.17 21.96 11.77
CA ALA A 174 -11.06 21.25 10.49
C ALA A 174 -9.92 20.23 10.50
N ILE A 175 -10.09 19.14 9.75
CA ILE A 175 -9.08 18.11 9.52
C ILE A 175 -8.98 17.86 8.02
N SER A 176 -7.76 17.89 7.48
CA SER A 176 -7.47 17.49 6.10
C SER A 176 -7.21 15.99 6.06
N ILE A 177 -7.96 15.26 5.25
CA ILE A 177 -7.83 13.84 5.02
C ILE A 177 -7.13 13.65 3.66
N HIS A 178 -5.93 13.10 3.67
CA HIS A 178 -5.16 12.76 2.48
C HIS A 178 -5.16 11.25 2.29
N VAL A 179 -5.84 10.78 1.25
CA VAL A 179 -5.99 9.36 0.92
C VAL A 179 -4.82 8.93 0.05
N LEU A 180 -4.15 7.86 0.46
CA LEU A 180 -2.91 7.36 -0.12
C LEU A 180 -3.02 5.89 -0.53
N GLN A 181 -2.20 5.51 -1.51
CA GLN A 181 -2.02 4.13 -1.94
C GLN A 181 -0.52 3.80 -2.04
N GLY A 182 -0.10 2.71 -1.42
CA GLY A 182 1.31 2.30 -1.48
C GLY A 182 1.70 1.35 -0.37
N GLU A 183 2.99 1.00 -0.35
CA GLU A 183 3.56 0.07 0.62
C GLU A 183 4.67 0.69 1.48
N ARG A 184 5.10 1.92 1.17
CA ARG A 184 6.14 2.65 1.90
C ARG A 184 5.54 3.36 3.13
N GLU A 185 6.41 3.75 4.05
CA GLU A 185 6.00 4.43 5.28
C GLU A 185 5.86 5.96 5.11
N LEU A 186 6.66 6.57 4.23
CA LEU A 186 6.58 8.00 3.96
C LEU A 186 5.53 8.31 2.88
N ILE A 187 4.77 9.38 3.07
CA ILE A 187 3.79 9.88 2.10
C ILE A 187 4.40 10.26 0.76
N SER A 188 5.67 10.73 0.76
CA SER A 188 6.41 11.07 -0.46
C SER A 188 6.62 9.87 -1.39
N ASP A 189 6.65 8.67 -0.84
CA ASP A 189 6.90 7.43 -1.54
C ASP A 189 5.60 6.66 -1.85
N CYS A 190 4.45 7.25 -1.49
CA CYS A 190 3.12 6.73 -1.73
C CYS A 190 2.39 7.54 -2.81
N ARG A 191 1.44 6.90 -3.46
CA ARG A 191 0.60 7.53 -4.46
C ARG A 191 -0.55 8.28 -3.79
N SER A 192 -0.69 9.57 -4.07
CA SER A 192 -1.86 10.35 -3.66
C SER A 192 -3.07 9.97 -4.53
N LEU A 193 -4.17 9.60 -3.88
CA LEU A 193 -5.43 9.29 -4.54
C LEU A 193 -6.41 10.45 -4.48
N ALA A 194 -6.59 11.05 -3.30
CA ALA A 194 -7.51 12.15 -3.07
C ALA A 194 -7.09 12.95 -1.84
N ARG A 195 -7.58 14.19 -1.76
CA ARG A 195 -7.48 15.03 -0.56
C ARG A 195 -8.80 15.78 -0.37
N PHE A 196 -9.35 15.73 0.83
CA PHE A 196 -10.57 16.44 1.19
C PHE A 196 -10.51 16.93 2.65
N GLU A 197 -11.40 17.82 3.02
CA GLU A 197 -11.44 18.41 4.35
C GLU A 197 -12.76 18.10 5.05
N LEU A 198 -12.67 17.70 6.32
CA LEU A 198 -13.79 17.71 7.25
C LEU A 198 -13.75 19.04 7.99
N LYS A 199 -14.77 19.89 7.81
CA LYS A 199 -14.93 21.22 8.45
C LYS A 199 -16.00 21.15 9.51
N ASP A 200 -16.14 22.25 10.25
CA ASP A 200 -17.18 22.43 11.29
C ASP A 200 -17.10 21.40 12.44
N ILE A 201 -15.89 20.95 12.74
CA ILE A 201 -15.62 20.16 13.94
C ILE A 201 -15.80 21.07 15.17
N PRO A 202 -16.51 20.63 16.22
CA PRO A 202 -16.63 21.43 17.44
C PRO A 202 -15.27 21.77 18.03
N PRO A 203 -15.01 23.04 18.42
CA PRO A 203 -13.74 23.45 19.00
C PRO A 203 -13.60 22.90 20.43
N LEU A 204 -12.97 21.75 20.55
CA LEU A 204 -12.68 21.04 21.81
C LEU A 204 -11.17 21.09 22.10
N VAL A 205 -10.78 20.62 23.29
CA VAL A 205 -9.39 20.37 23.62
C VAL A 205 -8.81 19.29 22.72
N ALA A 206 -7.51 19.36 22.44
CA ALA A 206 -6.81 18.38 21.61
C ALA A 206 -7.10 16.95 22.08
N GLY A 207 -7.37 16.05 21.16
CA GLY A 207 -7.70 14.64 21.42
C GLY A 207 -9.16 14.37 21.86
N ALA A 208 -9.98 15.39 22.10
CA ALA A 208 -11.37 15.17 22.55
C ALA A 208 -12.34 14.92 21.38
N ALA A 209 -12.16 15.59 20.25
CA ALA A 209 -12.96 15.32 19.06
C ALA A 209 -12.56 13.97 18.45
N LYS A 210 -13.54 13.09 18.21
CA LYS A 210 -13.35 11.78 17.61
C LYS A 210 -13.84 11.78 16.16
N VAL A 211 -12.93 11.62 15.23
CA VAL A 211 -13.22 11.57 13.80
C VAL A 211 -13.01 10.16 13.29
N ARG A 212 -14.09 9.51 12.89
CA ARG A 212 -14.05 8.19 12.26
C ARG A 212 -13.80 8.36 10.77
N VAL A 213 -12.72 7.76 10.29
CA VAL A 213 -12.44 7.67 8.85
C VAL A 213 -12.75 6.24 8.39
N SER A 214 -13.72 6.12 7.48
CA SER A 214 -14.19 4.84 6.95
C SER A 214 -13.74 4.69 5.51
N PHE A 215 -13.17 3.53 5.20
CA PHE A 215 -12.77 3.11 3.87
C PHE A 215 -13.68 1.98 3.43
N GLN A 216 -14.36 2.14 2.32
CA GLN A 216 -15.21 1.12 1.73
C GLN A 216 -14.79 0.90 0.27
N VAL A 217 -14.44 -0.33 -0.08
CA VAL A 217 -14.15 -0.73 -1.46
C VAL A 217 -15.24 -1.71 -1.90
N ASP A 218 -15.92 -1.39 -2.98
CA ASP A 218 -16.95 -2.26 -3.55
C ASP A 218 -16.37 -3.38 -4.43
N ALA A 219 -17.24 -4.21 -5.00
CA ALA A 219 -16.86 -5.32 -5.85
C ALA A 219 -16.19 -4.87 -7.18
N ASP A 220 -16.44 -3.64 -7.63
CA ASP A 220 -15.86 -3.04 -8.84
C ASP A 220 -14.53 -2.33 -8.55
N GLY A 221 -14.08 -2.36 -7.29
CA GLY A 221 -12.85 -1.72 -6.85
C GLY A 221 -12.94 -0.20 -6.71
N LEU A 222 -14.16 0.36 -6.61
CA LEU A 222 -14.37 1.76 -6.30
C LEU A 222 -14.19 1.97 -4.80
N LEU A 223 -13.32 2.91 -4.44
CA LEU A 223 -13.04 3.30 -3.05
C LEU A 223 -13.87 4.53 -2.68
N SER A 224 -14.71 4.40 -1.67
CA SER A 224 -15.37 5.50 -0.97
C SER A 224 -14.69 5.72 0.37
N VAL A 225 -14.24 6.95 0.63
CA VAL A 225 -13.66 7.34 1.91
C VAL A 225 -14.54 8.42 2.53
N SER A 226 -15.03 8.17 3.74
CA SER A 226 -15.77 9.16 4.52
C SER A 226 -15.06 9.46 5.83
N ALA A 227 -15.15 10.71 6.28
CA ALA A 227 -14.69 11.17 7.57
C ALA A 227 -15.88 11.79 8.31
N LYS A 228 -16.17 11.29 9.52
CA LYS A 228 -17.29 11.72 10.34
C LYS A 228 -16.87 12.05 11.76
N GLU A 229 -17.19 13.25 12.24
CA GLU A 229 -17.06 13.57 13.65
C GLU A 229 -18.23 12.94 14.43
N LEU A 230 -17.90 12.14 15.46
CA LEU A 230 -18.88 11.25 16.09
C LEU A 230 -19.88 11.98 17.03
N THR A 231 -19.54 13.17 17.52
CA THR A 231 -20.38 13.92 18.45
C THR A 231 -21.34 14.85 17.71
N SER A 232 -20.84 15.64 16.77
CA SER A 232 -21.63 16.58 15.96
C SER A 232 -22.33 15.92 14.77
N GLY A 233 -21.81 14.78 14.31
CA GLY A 233 -22.30 14.07 13.13
C GLY A 233 -21.90 14.70 11.79
N VAL A 234 -21.07 15.75 11.81
CA VAL A 234 -20.54 16.37 10.57
C VAL A 234 -19.73 15.35 9.79
N GLU A 235 -19.99 15.25 8.50
CA GLU A 235 -19.39 14.25 7.62
C GLU A 235 -18.96 14.87 6.28
N SER A 236 -17.86 14.36 5.74
CA SER A 236 -17.36 14.66 4.40
C SER A 236 -16.88 13.36 3.75
N HIS A 237 -16.99 13.25 2.42
CA HIS A 237 -16.61 12.03 1.72
C HIS A 237 -16.00 12.33 0.35
N VAL A 238 -15.29 11.33 -0.19
CA VAL A 238 -14.74 11.32 -1.54
C VAL A 238 -14.83 9.92 -2.12
N GLU A 239 -15.05 9.83 -3.43
CA GLU A 239 -14.99 8.57 -4.17
C GLU A 239 -13.86 8.62 -5.19
N VAL A 240 -13.09 7.53 -5.27
CA VAL A 240 -11.96 7.42 -6.18
C VAL A 240 -11.76 5.98 -6.62
N LYS A 241 -11.32 5.77 -7.87
CA LYS A 241 -10.94 4.44 -8.36
C LYS A 241 -9.42 4.23 -8.22
N PRO A 242 -8.94 3.47 -7.23
CA PRO A 242 -7.50 3.31 -6.94
C PRO A 242 -6.71 2.70 -8.10
N SER A 243 -7.35 1.86 -8.92
CA SER A 243 -6.74 1.23 -10.10
C SER A 243 -6.58 2.18 -11.28
N PHE A 244 -7.25 3.35 -11.29
CA PHE A 244 -7.17 4.27 -12.41
C PHE A 244 -5.74 4.81 -12.61
N GLY A 245 -5.19 4.61 -13.82
CA GLY A 245 -3.82 5.04 -14.17
C GLY A 245 -2.70 4.22 -13.52
N LEU A 246 -3.00 3.11 -12.85
CA LEU A 246 -2.03 2.19 -12.27
C LEU A 246 -1.78 1.04 -13.26
N LYS A 247 -0.52 0.88 -13.68
CA LYS A 247 -0.08 -0.21 -14.56
C LYS A 247 0.54 -1.34 -13.74
N ASP A 248 0.53 -2.56 -14.26
CA ASP A 248 1.14 -3.73 -13.60
C ASP A 248 2.64 -3.53 -13.32
N ASP A 249 3.34 -2.83 -14.22
CA ASP A 249 4.76 -2.48 -14.01
C ASP A 249 4.94 -1.53 -12.81
N ASP A 250 4.01 -0.59 -12.59
CA ASP A 250 4.02 0.31 -11.45
C ASP A 250 3.79 -0.44 -10.14
N ILE A 251 2.82 -1.36 -10.11
CA ILE A 251 2.58 -2.24 -8.95
C ILE A 251 3.85 -3.04 -8.63
N THR A 252 4.45 -3.64 -9.66
CA THR A 252 5.66 -4.44 -9.51
C THR A 252 6.83 -3.59 -8.98
N ARG A 253 6.99 -2.36 -9.46
CA ARG A 253 8.01 -1.41 -9.01
C ARG A 253 7.79 -1.02 -7.54
N ILE A 254 6.58 -0.59 -7.18
CA ILE A 254 6.20 -0.20 -5.81
C ILE A 254 6.48 -1.33 -4.82
N LEU A 255 6.09 -2.56 -5.15
CA LEU A 255 6.34 -3.72 -4.29
C LEU A 255 7.83 -4.03 -4.14
N ARG A 256 8.62 -3.93 -5.22
CA ARG A 256 10.07 -4.14 -5.16
C ARG A 256 10.77 -3.09 -4.30
N GLU A 257 10.40 -1.83 -4.47
CA GLU A 257 10.93 -0.72 -3.68
C GLU A 257 10.60 -0.90 -2.19
N SER A 258 9.37 -1.27 -1.85
CA SER A 258 8.96 -1.56 -0.47
C SER A 258 9.82 -2.67 0.17
N TYR A 259 10.07 -3.78 -0.53
CA TYR A 259 10.95 -4.84 -0.01
C TYR A 259 12.41 -4.39 0.13
N GLY A 260 12.90 -3.60 -0.83
CA GLY A 260 14.27 -3.08 -0.80
C GLY A 260 14.55 -2.14 0.37
N HIS A 261 13.57 -1.35 0.75
CA HIS A 261 13.67 -0.31 1.78
C HIS A 261 13.02 -0.65 3.12
N ALA A 262 12.54 -1.89 3.32
CA ALA A 262 11.76 -2.27 4.50
C ALA A 262 12.46 -1.95 5.85
N LYS A 263 13.79 -2.14 5.95
CA LYS A 263 14.56 -1.80 7.15
C LYS A 263 14.71 -0.29 7.36
N GLU A 264 14.92 0.45 6.30
CA GLU A 264 15.02 1.90 6.30
C GLU A 264 13.68 2.53 6.69
N ASP A 265 12.60 2.07 6.09
CA ASP A 265 11.23 2.50 6.37
C ASP A 265 10.86 2.30 7.85
N MET A 266 11.23 1.17 8.44
CA MET A 266 11.01 0.92 9.87
C MET A 266 11.74 1.94 10.76
N LEU A 267 12.98 2.29 10.41
CA LEU A 267 13.76 3.28 11.17
C LEU A 267 13.22 4.69 10.97
N ILE A 268 12.81 5.03 9.75
CA ILE A 268 12.21 6.33 9.42
C ILE A 268 10.88 6.49 10.17
N ARG A 269 10.02 5.46 10.18
CA ARG A 269 8.77 5.47 10.94
C ARG A 269 9.04 5.72 12.43
N ALA A 270 9.93 4.94 13.03
CA ALA A 270 10.29 5.11 14.44
C ALA A 270 10.85 6.50 14.74
N LEU A 271 11.65 7.07 13.83
CA LEU A 271 12.17 8.42 13.99
C LEU A 271 11.04 9.48 13.93
N ARG A 272 10.16 9.40 12.95
CA ARG A 272 9.06 10.34 12.77
C ARG A 272 8.06 10.31 13.92
N GLU A 273 7.70 9.11 14.39
CA GLU A 273 6.83 8.94 15.55
C GLU A 273 7.44 9.61 16.80
N GLN A 274 8.73 9.37 17.07
CA GLN A 274 9.40 10.01 18.20
C GLN A 274 9.54 11.54 18.05
N GLN A 275 9.73 12.05 16.83
CA GLN A 275 9.73 13.48 16.59
C GLN A 275 8.36 14.11 16.89
N VAL A 276 7.28 13.49 16.43
CA VAL A 276 5.90 13.95 16.69
C VAL A 276 5.57 13.93 18.19
N ASP A 277 5.95 12.86 18.91
CA ASP A 277 5.73 12.76 20.37
C ASP A 277 6.54 13.81 21.12
N ALA A 278 7.78 14.07 20.71
CA ALA A 278 8.63 15.09 21.32
C ALA A 278 8.10 16.51 21.07
N ASP A 279 7.65 16.81 19.85
CA ASP A 279 7.07 18.12 19.50
C ASP A 279 5.81 18.38 20.33
N ARG A 280 4.94 17.38 20.43
CA ARG A 280 3.71 17.47 21.23
C ARG A 280 4.03 17.71 22.71
N LEU A 281 4.89 16.90 23.30
CA LEU A 281 5.29 17.06 24.71
C LEU A 281 5.92 18.44 24.96
N TYR A 282 6.75 18.90 24.02
CA TYR A 282 7.40 20.22 24.11
C TYR A 282 6.38 21.36 24.06
N GLU A 283 5.46 21.37 23.09
CA GLU A 283 4.43 22.41 22.97
C GLU A 283 3.49 22.42 24.18
N ASP A 284 3.00 21.26 24.64
CA ASP A 284 2.08 21.12 25.76
C ASP A 284 2.73 21.60 27.08
N LEU A 285 3.98 21.20 27.35
CA LEU A 285 4.69 21.61 28.55
C LEU A 285 5.08 23.09 28.51
N LEU A 286 5.48 23.61 27.36
CA LEU A 286 5.81 25.01 27.21
C LEU A 286 4.59 25.90 27.49
N ALA A 287 3.42 25.55 26.94
CA ALA A 287 2.17 26.24 27.19
C ALA A 287 1.75 26.15 28.68
N ALA A 288 1.85 24.95 29.27
CA ALA A 288 1.53 24.73 30.67
C ALA A 288 2.44 25.52 31.63
N LEU A 289 3.75 25.54 31.39
CA LEU A 289 4.71 26.30 32.19
C LEU A 289 4.45 27.80 32.14
N LYS A 290 4.10 28.35 30.98
CA LYS A 290 3.75 29.78 30.83
C LYS A 290 2.51 30.16 31.61
N THR A 291 1.50 29.28 31.63
CA THR A 291 0.20 29.56 32.26
C THR A 291 0.21 29.32 33.77
N ASP A 292 0.67 28.16 34.22
CA ASP A 292 0.49 27.68 35.55
C ASP A 292 1.80 27.46 36.34
N GLY A 293 2.94 27.46 35.63
CA GLY A 293 4.23 27.06 36.19
C GLY A 293 4.66 27.82 37.40
N ARG A 294 4.52 29.18 37.41
CA ARG A 294 4.90 30.03 38.55
C ARG A 294 3.98 29.92 39.75
N GLN A 295 2.76 29.43 39.55
CA GLN A 295 1.77 29.25 40.65
C GLN A 295 1.89 27.88 41.32
N LEU A 296 2.27 26.85 40.53
CA LEU A 296 2.24 25.44 40.95
C LEU A 296 3.61 24.86 41.29
N LEU A 297 4.70 25.50 40.88
CA LEU A 297 6.06 25.03 41.09
C LEU A 297 6.86 26.01 41.94
N ASN A 298 7.76 25.48 42.77
CA ASN A 298 8.78 26.30 43.43
C ASN A 298 9.91 26.66 42.44
N GLY A 299 10.81 27.58 42.81
CA GLY A 299 11.86 28.07 41.89
C GLY A 299 12.80 26.98 41.38
N ASN A 300 13.12 25.99 42.23
CA ASN A 300 14.00 24.88 41.84
C ASN A 300 13.29 23.90 40.90
N GLU A 301 12.05 23.57 41.18
CA GLU A 301 11.24 22.70 40.32
C GLU A 301 11.00 23.32 38.96
N TYR A 302 10.70 24.63 38.92
CA TYR A 302 10.51 25.38 37.68
C TYR A 302 11.79 25.34 36.82
N SER A 303 12.97 25.66 37.44
CA SER A 303 14.23 25.65 36.71
C SER A 303 14.63 24.25 36.22
N CYS A 304 14.34 23.20 36.99
CA CYS A 304 14.60 21.83 36.60
C CYS A 304 13.77 21.43 35.38
N LEU A 305 12.47 21.75 35.38
CA LEU A 305 11.58 21.45 34.26
C LEU A 305 11.90 22.29 33.02
N GLU A 306 12.29 23.57 33.20
CA GLU A 306 12.72 24.45 32.12
C GLU A 306 14.01 23.93 31.45
N LEU A 307 14.98 23.42 32.22
CA LEU A 307 16.18 22.77 31.70
C LEU A 307 15.84 21.51 30.91
N ALA A 308 14.99 20.64 31.46
CA ALA A 308 14.57 19.41 30.76
C ALA A 308 13.85 19.73 29.45
N LEU A 309 13.01 20.78 29.43
CA LEU A 309 12.31 21.24 28.24
C LEU A 309 13.30 21.82 27.19
N ASN A 310 14.26 22.64 27.63
CA ASN A 310 15.28 23.15 26.74
C ASN A 310 16.15 22.05 26.11
N ASP A 311 16.48 21.01 26.89
CA ASP A 311 17.22 19.87 26.37
C ASP A 311 16.37 19.01 25.42
N LEU A 312 15.06 18.88 25.64
CA LEU A 312 14.15 18.29 24.68
C LEU A 312 14.13 19.11 23.36
N GLY A 313 14.03 20.45 23.47
CA GLY A 313 14.07 21.35 22.32
C GLY A 313 15.32 21.20 21.43
N LYS A 314 16.48 20.90 22.03
CA LYS A 314 17.73 20.66 21.28
C LYS A 314 17.74 19.37 20.48
N VAL A 315 16.93 18.38 20.85
CA VAL A 315 16.91 17.05 20.21
C VAL A 315 15.69 16.81 19.33
N LEU A 316 14.72 17.72 19.28
CA LEU A 316 13.49 17.56 18.48
C LEU A 316 13.76 17.13 17.04
N HIS A 317 14.74 17.73 16.39
CA HIS A 317 15.09 17.45 15.00
C HIS A 317 16.30 16.53 14.84
N SER A 318 16.68 15.79 15.90
CA SER A 318 17.74 14.79 15.81
C SER A 318 17.34 13.67 14.85
N GLU A 319 18.31 13.12 14.11
CA GLU A 319 18.14 11.93 13.27
C GLU A 319 18.23 10.63 14.07
N ASN A 320 18.49 10.70 15.38
CA ASN A 320 18.59 9.54 16.26
C ASN A 320 17.34 9.39 17.13
N TYR A 321 16.42 8.51 16.74
CA TYR A 321 15.17 8.27 17.45
C TYR A 321 15.36 7.83 18.89
N ARG A 322 16.45 7.07 19.22
CA ARG A 322 16.74 6.62 20.60
C ARG A 322 17.08 7.79 21.50
N ARG A 323 17.82 8.78 20.99
CA ARG A 323 18.16 9.99 21.73
C ARG A 323 16.93 10.82 22.02
N ILE A 324 16.03 10.93 21.05
CA ILE A 324 14.74 11.64 21.24
C ILE A 324 13.91 10.90 22.29
N SER A 325 13.74 9.59 22.15
CA SER A 325 12.97 8.76 23.10
C SER A 325 13.51 8.84 24.53
N GLN A 326 14.84 8.82 24.72
CA GLN A 326 15.46 9.01 26.01
C GLN A 326 15.12 10.38 26.62
N GLN A 327 15.19 11.43 25.82
CA GLN A 327 14.91 12.79 26.30
C GLN A 327 13.41 12.99 26.59
N ILE A 328 12.51 12.41 25.81
CA ILE A 328 11.05 12.36 26.12
C ILE A 328 10.86 11.74 27.50
N ASN A 329 11.47 10.61 27.80
CA ASN A 329 11.34 9.93 29.10
C ASN A 329 11.86 10.79 30.26
N VAL A 330 13.01 11.48 30.09
CA VAL A 330 13.57 12.38 31.08
C VAL A 330 12.63 13.55 31.35
N THR A 331 12.14 14.19 30.28
CA THR A 331 11.23 15.35 30.38
C THR A 331 9.88 14.95 30.96
N SER A 332 9.31 13.81 30.56
CA SER A 332 8.07 13.29 31.11
C SER A 332 8.18 13.06 32.61
N LYS A 333 9.24 12.41 33.09
CA LYS A 333 9.49 12.20 34.53
C LYS A 333 9.64 13.52 35.29
N ALA A 334 10.34 14.48 34.70
CA ALA A 334 10.49 15.81 35.33
C ALA A 334 9.18 16.57 35.44
N SER A 335 8.22 16.28 34.58
CA SER A 335 6.91 16.95 34.51
C SER A 335 5.80 16.25 35.31
N GLU A 336 5.99 15.03 35.81
CA GLU A 336 4.95 14.22 36.46
C GLU A 336 4.27 14.96 37.66
N GLU A 337 5.09 15.56 38.52
CA GLU A 337 4.56 16.26 39.71
C GLU A 337 3.84 17.56 39.32
N PHE A 338 4.35 18.28 38.34
CA PHE A 338 3.67 19.46 37.80
C PHE A 338 2.31 19.11 37.18
N ALA A 339 2.26 18.05 36.38
CA ALA A 339 1.03 17.55 35.77
C ALA A 339 -0.01 17.16 36.86
N ALA A 340 0.43 16.44 37.90
CA ALA A 340 -0.45 16.07 39.04
C ALA A 340 -1.01 17.30 39.77
N ARG A 341 -0.17 18.31 40.05
CA ARG A 341 -0.64 19.54 40.72
C ARG A 341 -1.60 20.33 39.85
N ARG A 342 -1.36 20.37 38.51
CA ARG A 342 -2.24 21.05 37.55
C ARG A 342 -3.59 20.35 37.44
N MET A 343 -3.63 19.01 37.40
CA MET A 343 -4.87 18.22 37.45
C MET A 343 -5.68 18.50 38.73
N ASN A 344 -5.03 18.49 39.90
CA ASN A 344 -5.68 18.76 41.18
C ASN A 344 -6.21 20.20 41.30
N ALA A 345 -5.53 21.17 40.68
CA ALA A 345 -6.00 22.55 40.65
C ALA A 345 -7.21 22.73 39.70
N GLY A 346 -7.28 21.96 38.61
CA GLY A 346 -8.43 21.93 37.69
C GLY A 346 -9.70 21.30 38.29
N ILE A 347 -9.54 20.31 39.16
CA ILE A 347 -10.69 19.65 39.87
C ILE A 347 -11.28 20.56 40.96
N LYS A 348 -10.51 21.51 41.47
CA LYS A 348 -10.96 22.44 42.55
C LYS A 348 -11.66 23.68 41.99
N LYS A 349 -11.65 23.91 40.72
CA LYS A 349 -12.44 24.92 40.01
C LYS A 349 -13.73 24.33 39.45
#